data_553b059af5b763a57316657cb0f2d2c3
#
_entry.id   553b059af5b763a57316657cb0f2d2c3
#
_cell.length_a   1.000
_cell.length_b   1.000
_cell.length_c   1.000
_cell.angle_alpha   90.00
_cell.angle_beta   90.00
_cell.angle_gamma   90.00
#
_symmetry.space_group_name_H-M   'P 1'
#
loop_
_entity.id
_entity.type
_entity.pdbx_description
1 polymer ?
#
loop_
_entity_poly.entity_id
_entity_poly.type
_entity_poly.pdbx_seq_one_letter_code
_entity_poly.pdbx_strand_id
1 'polypeptide(L)'
;MKKQLIIAAGALAASLSFSAFAESVTYQFDPSHTYPSFEADHMGGLSVWRGKFDKSSGTVTLDRAAKTGTVDVTTDIASIHTGSAKLDEHLQTAEF
;
A
#
# COMPACT_ATOMS: atom_id res chain seq x y z
N MET A 1 -5.75 -40.10 38.23
CA MET A 1 -4.90 -38.92 38.32
C MET A 1 -3.97 -38.75 37.11
N LYS A 2 -3.23 -39.76 36.68
CA LYS A 2 -2.31 -39.67 35.54
C LYS A 2 -3.00 -39.31 34.20
N LYS A 3 -4.21 -39.82 33.97
CA LYS A 3 -4.98 -39.50 32.73
C LYS A 3 -5.47 -38.07 32.66
N GLN A 4 -5.78 -37.43 33.79
CA GLN A 4 -6.21 -36.03 33.82
C GLN A 4 -5.07 -35.02 33.53
N LEU A 5 -3.85 -35.37 33.99
CA LEU A 5 -2.65 -34.57 33.72
C LEU A 5 -2.27 -34.55 32.23
N ILE A 6 -2.46 -35.67 31.52
CA ILE A 6 -2.17 -35.80 30.09
C ILE A 6 -3.15 -34.95 29.27
N ILE A 7 -4.44 -34.90 29.63
CA ILE A 7 -5.46 -34.09 28.95
C ILE A 7 -5.18 -32.60 29.11
N ALA A 8 -4.78 -32.19 30.31
CA ALA A 8 -4.44 -30.77 30.56
C ALA A 8 -3.23 -30.30 29.74
N ALA A 9 -2.20 -31.15 29.61
CA ALA A 9 -1.03 -30.84 28.79
C ALA A 9 -1.36 -30.77 27.31
N GLY A 10 -2.25 -31.65 26.80
CA GLY A 10 -2.70 -31.58 25.41
C GLY A 10 -3.52 -30.33 25.09
N ALA A 11 -4.40 -29.89 25.98
CA ALA A 11 -5.17 -28.69 25.81
C ALA A 11 -4.29 -27.42 25.79
N LEU A 12 -3.28 -27.35 26.64
CA LEU A 12 -2.33 -26.25 26.68
C LEU A 12 -1.50 -26.17 25.38
N ALA A 13 -1.02 -27.30 24.88
CA ALA A 13 -0.28 -27.38 23.61
C ALA A 13 -1.15 -26.92 22.42
N ALA A 14 -2.42 -27.29 22.37
CA ALA A 14 -3.35 -26.87 21.34
C ALA A 14 -3.60 -25.35 21.38
N SER A 15 -3.74 -24.74 22.54
CA SER A 15 -3.90 -23.29 22.72
C SER A 15 -2.68 -22.53 22.24
N LEU A 16 -1.47 -23.00 22.52
CA LEU A 16 -0.23 -22.38 22.04
C LEU A 16 -0.08 -22.50 20.52
N SER A 17 -0.54 -23.61 19.91
CA SER A 17 -0.51 -23.77 18.46
C SER A 17 -1.43 -22.78 17.76
N PHE A 18 -2.61 -22.45 18.30
CA PHE A 18 -3.51 -21.46 17.73
C PHE A 18 -2.93 -20.05 17.76
N SER A 19 -2.21 -19.65 18.80
CA SER A 19 -1.59 -18.33 18.89
C SER A 19 -0.40 -18.14 17.96
N ALA A 20 0.17 -19.22 17.39
CA ALA A 20 1.28 -19.16 16.45
C ALA A 20 0.85 -18.95 15.00
N PHE A 21 -0.45 -18.99 14.69
CA PHE A 21 -1.00 -18.79 13.34
C PHE A 21 -1.47 -17.36 13.10
N ALA A 22 -0.59 -16.38 13.29
CA ALA A 22 -0.85 -15.04 12.78
C ALA A 22 -0.53 -15.04 11.30
N GLU A 23 -1.55 -14.80 10.47
CA GLU A 23 -1.41 -14.81 9.03
C GLU A 23 -1.20 -13.41 8.47
N SER A 24 -0.43 -13.33 7.39
CA SER A 24 -0.36 -12.14 6.56
C SER A 24 -1.71 -11.90 5.89
N VAL A 25 -2.12 -10.66 5.84
CA VAL A 25 -3.32 -10.24 5.14
C VAL A 25 -2.94 -9.30 4.02
N THR A 26 -3.45 -9.56 2.84
CA THR A 26 -3.21 -8.72 1.66
C THR A 26 -4.43 -7.86 1.37
N TYR A 27 -4.22 -6.56 1.29
CA TYR A 27 -5.22 -5.57 0.94
C TYR A 27 -4.91 -5.03 -0.45
N GLN A 28 -5.93 -4.82 -1.25
CA GLN A 28 -5.78 -4.12 -2.53
C GLN A 28 -6.19 -2.66 -2.37
N PHE A 29 -5.45 -1.75 -2.98
CA PHE A 29 -5.87 -0.37 -3.08
C PHE A 29 -7.12 -0.27 -3.95
N ASP A 30 -8.01 0.62 -3.57
CA ASP A 30 -9.13 1.00 -4.43
C ASP A 30 -8.63 2.03 -5.45
N PRO A 31 -8.54 1.69 -6.75
CA PRO A 31 -8.02 2.63 -7.75
C PRO A 31 -8.87 3.88 -7.90
N SER A 32 -10.15 3.81 -7.55
CA SER A 32 -11.04 4.97 -7.61
C SER A 32 -10.86 5.96 -6.47
N HIS A 33 -10.07 5.59 -5.46
CA HIS A 33 -9.77 6.41 -4.29
C HIS A 33 -8.27 6.54 -4.01
N THR A 34 -7.42 6.20 -4.99
CA THR A 34 -5.97 6.24 -4.84
C THR A 34 -5.36 7.08 -5.95
N TYR A 35 -4.95 8.28 -5.60
CA TYR A 35 -4.40 9.26 -6.54
C TYR A 35 -3.08 9.80 -6.02
N PRO A 36 -1.94 9.20 -6.40
CA PRO A 36 -0.64 9.81 -6.12
C PRO A 36 -0.62 11.23 -6.69
N SER A 37 -0.18 12.17 -5.89
CA SER A 37 -0.25 13.59 -6.21
C SER A 37 1.10 14.24 -5.99
N PHE A 38 1.33 15.35 -6.69
CA PHE A 38 2.57 16.11 -6.57
C PHE A 38 2.32 17.60 -6.63
N GLU A 39 3.28 18.33 -6.13
CA GLU A 39 3.40 19.78 -6.29
C GLU A 39 4.76 20.09 -6.89
N ALA A 40 4.80 21.08 -7.76
CA ALA A 40 6.03 21.55 -8.37
C ALA A 40 6.06 23.08 -8.38
N ASP A 41 7.20 23.62 -7.98
CA ASP A 41 7.42 25.06 -8.03
C ASP A 41 7.45 25.56 -9.48
N HIS A 42 6.83 26.71 -9.70
CA HIS A 42 6.84 27.40 -10.98
C HIS A 42 7.43 28.79 -10.81
N MET A 43 8.40 29.11 -11.66
CA MET A 43 9.09 30.40 -11.66
C MET A 43 9.72 30.76 -10.30
N GLY A 44 10.49 29.80 -9.74
CA GLY A 44 11.23 30.01 -8.49
C GLY A 44 10.36 30.15 -7.25
N GLY A 45 9.17 29.52 -7.25
CA GLY A 45 8.25 29.57 -6.13
C GLY A 45 7.20 30.67 -6.23
N LEU A 46 7.12 31.38 -7.36
CA LEU A 46 6.08 32.39 -7.60
C LEU A 46 4.69 31.78 -7.63
N SER A 47 4.59 30.56 -8.13
CA SER A 47 3.37 29.77 -8.11
C SER A 47 3.68 28.28 -7.94
N VAL A 48 2.65 27.49 -7.75
CA VAL A 48 2.77 26.05 -7.57
C VAL A 48 1.82 25.37 -8.55
N TRP A 49 2.37 24.46 -9.35
CA TRP A 49 1.58 23.51 -10.11
C TRP A 49 1.25 22.31 -9.26
N ARG A 50 0.02 21.86 -9.32
CA ARG A 50 -0.44 20.63 -8.68
C ARG A 50 -0.91 19.66 -9.72
N GLY A 51 -0.58 18.40 -9.52
CA GLY A 51 -1.02 17.34 -10.39
C GLY A 51 -1.22 16.03 -9.65
N LYS A 52 -1.87 15.10 -10.30
CA LYS A 52 -2.09 13.75 -9.81
C LYS A 52 -1.97 12.76 -10.94
N PHE A 53 -1.91 11.48 -10.57
CA PHE A 53 -2.02 10.37 -11.52
C PHE A 53 -3.37 9.70 -11.32
N ASP A 54 -4.15 9.58 -12.38
CA ASP A 54 -5.51 9.07 -12.31
C ASP A 54 -5.58 7.54 -12.24
N LYS A 55 -4.48 6.84 -12.58
CA LYS A 55 -4.44 5.39 -12.59
C LYS A 55 -3.28 4.87 -11.75
N SER A 56 -3.63 4.28 -10.62
CA SER A 56 -2.70 3.57 -9.74
C SER A 56 -3.35 2.30 -9.25
N SER A 57 -2.53 1.30 -9.00
CA SER A 57 -2.95 0.06 -8.39
C SER A 57 -1.89 -0.40 -7.41
N GLY A 58 -2.25 -1.27 -6.52
CA GLY A 58 -1.28 -1.79 -5.59
C GLY A 58 -1.88 -2.64 -4.50
N THR A 59 -0.97 -3.23 -3.74
CA THR A 59 -1.29 -4.08 -2.61
C THR A 59 -0.48 -3.70 -1.39
N VAL A 60 -1.05 -3.94 -0.23
CA VAL A 60 -0.37 -3.88 1.07
C VAL A 60 -0.54 -5.24 1.72
N THR A 61 0.55 -5.87 2.09
CA THR A 61 0.53 -7.12 2.84
C THR A 61 1.03 -6.84 4.24
N LEU A 62 0.23 -7.17 5.25
CA LEU A 62 0.54 -6.92 6.65
C LEU A 62 0.51 -8.22 7.45
N ASP A 63 1.52 -8.40 8.27
CA ASP A 63 1.54 -9.37 9.37
C ASP A 63 1.64 -8.59 10.67
N ARG A 64 0.50 -8.40 11.35
CA ARG A 64 0.43 -7.59 12.56
C ARG A 64 1.14 -8.24 13.74
N ALA A 65 1.14 -9.56 13.80
CA ALA A 65 1.82 -10.29 14.86
C ALA A 65 3.34 -10.20 14.73
N ALA A 66 3.86 -10.38 13.51
CA ALA A 66 5.28 -10.25 13.23
C ALA A 66 5.74 -8.79 13.10
N LYS A 67 4.80 -7.84 13.04
CA LYS A 67 5.07 -6.40 12.83
C LYS A 67 5.85 -6.14 11.55
N THR A 68 5.51 -6.85 10.49
CA THR A 68 6.10 -6.72 9.16
C THR A 68 5.05 -6.35 8.14
N GLY A 69 5.48 -5.76 7.05
CA GLY A 69 4.61 -5.43 5.95
C GLY A 69 5.37 -5.11 4.68
N THR A 70 4.67 -5.24 3.56
CA THR A 70 5.17 -4.85 2.25
C THR A 70 4.13 -4.02 1.52
N VAL A 71 4.59 -3.07 0.74
CA VAL A 71 3.75 -2.23 -0.11
C VAL A 71 4.27 -2.36 -1.54
N ASP A 72 3.37 -2.63 -2.47
CA ASP A 72 3.67 -2.71 -3.89
C ASP A 72 2.68 -1.81 -4.63
N VAL A 73 3.18 -0.75 -5.26
CA VAL A 73 2.36 0.25 -5.94
C VAL A 73 2.86 0.42 -7.36
N THR A 74 1.94 0.40 -8.30
CA THR A 74 2.19 0.71 -9.70
C THR A 74 1.35 1.91 -10.11
N THR A 75 2.00 2.92 -10.67
CA THR A 75 1.34 4.12 -11.17
C THR A 75 1.54 4.24 -12.67
N ASP A 76 0.46 4.42 -13.41
CA ASP A 76 0.52 4.70 -14.84
C ASP A 76 0.91 6.17 -15.04
N ILE A 77 2.15 6.38 -15.48
CA ILE A 77 2.69 7.74 -15.69
C ILE A 77 1.91 8.50 -16.77
N ALA A 78 1.38 7.80 -17.77
CA ALA A 78 0.56 8.43 -18.80
C ALA A 78 -0.77 8.96 -18.27
N SER A 79 -1.17 8.57 -17.07
CA SER A 79 -2.40 9.06 -16.43
C SER A 79 -2.24 10.40 -15.69
N ILE A 80 -1.13 11.09 -15.89
CA ILE A 80 -0.87 12.40 -15.28
C ILE A 80 -1.95 13.40 -15.61
N HIS A 81 -2.39 14.15 -14.61
CA HIS A 81 -3.48 15.10 -14.73
C HIS A 81 -3.18 16.35 -13.90
N THR A 82 -2.83 17.43 -14.56
CA THR A 82 -2.52 18.73 -13.93
C THR A 82 -3.66 19.73 -14.05
N GLY A 83 -4.69 19.44 -14.86
CA GLY A 83 -5.72 20.37 -15.25
C GLY A 83 -5.42 21.11 -16.55
N SER A 84 -4.22 20.96 -17.08
CA SER A 84 -3.80 21.49 -18.37
C SER A 84 -3.37 20.36 -19.29
N ALA A 85 -4.13 20.09 -20.34
CA ALA A 85 -3.81 19.04 -21.29
C ALA A 85 -2.43 19.26 -21.97
N LYS A 86 -2.09 20.50 -22.22
CA LYS A 86 -0.79 20.87 -22.81
C LYS A 86 0.37 20.57 -21.85
N LEU A 87 0.21 20.86 -20.58
CA LEU A 87 1.23 20.53 -19.58
C LEU A 87 1.34 19.02 -19.38
N ASP A 88 0.22 18.32 -19.35
CA ASP A 88 0.20 16.86 -19.23
C ASP A 88 0.98 16.19 -20.37
N GLU A 89 0.82 16.67 -21.59
CA GLU A 89 1.57 16.20 -22.74
C GLU A 89 3.07 16.54 -22.63
N HIS A 90 3.39 17.75 -22.21
CA HIS A 90 4.78 18.20 -22.06
C HIS A 90 5.55 17.39 -20.99
N LEU A 91 4.91 17.05 -19.90
CA LEU A 91 5.52 16.26 -18.83
C LEU A 91 5.82 14.81 -19.21
N GLN A 92 5.33 14.34 -20.35
CA GLN A 92 5.62 13.00 -20.89
C GLN A 92 6.70 13.02 -21.97
N THR A 93 7.30 14.17 -22.24
CA THR A 93 8.38 14.28 -23.21
C THR A 93 9.73 13.87 -22.63
N ALA A 94 10.74 13.80 -23.51
CA ALA A 94 12.11 13.42 -23.14
C ALA A 94 12.81 14.45 -22.22
N GLU A 95 12.21 15.61 -21.97
CA GLU A 95 12.73 16.60 -21.02
C GLU A 95 12.52 16.19 -19.56
N PHE A 96 11.62 15.25 -19.32
CA PHE A 96 11.27 14.73 -18.01
C PHE A 96 11.36 13.20 -17.99
#